data_20343155ade3cf8d7079f5fd1e87d0dd
#
_entry.id   20343155ade3cf8d7079f5fd1e87d0dd
#
_cell.length_a   1.000
_cell.length_b   1.000
_cell.length_c   1.000
_cell.angle_alpha   90.00
_cell.angle_beta   90.00
_cell.angle_gamma   90.00
#
_symmetry.space_group_name_H-M   'P 1'
#
loop_
_entity.id
_entity.type
_entity.pdbx_description
1 polymer ?
#
loop_
_entity_poly.entity_id
_entity_poly.type
_entity_poly.pdbx_seq_one_letter_code
_entity_poly.pdbx_strand_id
1 'polypeptide(L)'
;MRVVIAFAAVCLAVTPAICANAQVESAKKTFQSISADPAKTKKYCEMAKVMEDAGDQADEATEAKIQTLIKDLGPDFESAWNTGGELDENSEDAKVYNAALDELSNKCT
;
A
#
# COMPACT_ATOMS: atom_id res chain seq x y z
N MET A 1 20.51 -33.65 -13.73
CA MET A 1 21.06 -32.43 -14.28
C MET A 1 20.04 -31.62 -15.08
N ARG A 2 19.40 -32.28 -16.01
CA ARG A 2 18.38 -31.57 -16.82
C ARG A 2 17.22 -31.08 -16.00
N VAL A 3 16.86 -31.84 -15.02
CA VAL A 3 15.75 -31.48 -14.12
C VAL A 3 16.06 -30.20 -13.37
N VAL A 4 17.30 -30.01 -12.97
CA VAL A 4 17.72 -28.80 -12.24
C VAL A 4 17.56 -27.59 -13.10
N ILE A 5 17.89 -27.66 -14.37
CA ILE A 5 17.79 -26.54 -15.28
C ILE A 5 16.33 -26.16 -15.48
N ALA A 6 15.47 -27.15 -15.70
CA ALA A 6 14.05 -26.91 -15.88
C ALA A 6 13.44 -26.27 -14.62
N PHE A 7 13.88 -26.72 -13.48
CA PHE A 7 13.41 -26.22 -12.21
C PHE A 7 13.77 -24.74 -12.03
N ALA A 8 15.01 -24.41 -12.38
CA ALA A 8 15.44 -23.01 -12.29
C ALA A 8 14.63 -22.11 -13.20
N ALA A 9 14.32 -22.59 -14.39
CA ALA A 9 13.52 -21.83 -15.33
C ALA A 9 12.11 -21.56 -14.78
N VAL A 10 11.54 -22.56 -14.15
CA VAL A 10 10.22 -22.41 -13.54
C VAL A 10 10.24 -21.39 -12.41
N CYS A 11 11.27 -21.42 -11.60
CA CYS A 11 11.41 -20.46 -10.52
C CYS A 11 11.48 -19.03 -11.05
N LEU A 12 12.21 -18.81 -12.11
CA LEU A 12 12.33 -17.49 -12.71
C LEU A 12 11.00 -16.99 -13.27
N ALA A 13 10.23 -17.86 -13.86
CA ALA A 13 8.94 -17.50 -14.41
C ALA A 13 7.94 -17.11 -13.32
N VAL A 14 8.01 -17.76 -12.18
CA VAL A 14 7.08 -17.53 -11.07
C VAL A 14 7.48 -16.33 -10.22
N THR A 15 8.78 -16.06 -10.11
CA THR A 15 9.29 -15.01 -9.23
C THR A 15 8.62 -13.65 -9.40
N PRO A 16 8.43 -13.09 -10.62
CA PRO A 16 7.77 -11.79 -10.76
C PRO A 16 6.36 -11.76 -10.17
N ALA A 17 5.59 -12.80 -10.42
CA ALA A 17 4.22 -12.89 -9.89
C ALA A 17 4.22 -12.98 -8.36
N ILE A 18 5.15 -13.75 -7.81
CA ILE A 18 5.29 -13.89 -6.36
C ILE A 18 5.71 -12.56 -5.74
N CYS A 19 6.60 -11.81 -6.39
CA CYS A 19 7.06 -10.51 -5.90
C CYS A 19 5.91 -9.52 -5.83
N ALA A 20 5.05 -9.48 -6.85
CA ALA A 20 3.89 -8.59 -6.85
C ALA A 20 2.93 -8.94 -5.72
N ASN A 21 2.62 -10.22 -5.54
CA ASN A 21 1.77 -10.68 -4.46
C ASN A 21 2.39 -10.41 -3.09
N ALA A 22 3.70 -10.57 -2.97
CA ALA A 22 4.41 -10.31 -1.73
C ALA A 22 4.31 -8.84 -1.34
N GLN A 23 4.39 -7.93 -2.30
CA GLN A 23 4.25 -6.51 -2.04
C GLN A 23 2.84 -6.17 -1.56
N VAL A 24 1.84 -6.73 -2.19
CA VAL A 24 0.44 -6.53 -1.80
C VAL A 24 0.18 -7.10 -0.40
N GLU A 25 0.68 -8.29 -0.12
CA GLU A 25 0.54 -8.89 1.21
C GLU A 25 1.24 -8.06 2.28
N SER A 26 2.42 -7.52 1.96
CA SER A 26 3.15 -6.64 2.85
C SER A 26 2.36 -5.36 3.12
N ALA A 27 1.79 -4.76 2.08
CA ALA A 27 0.95 -3.58 2.22
C ALA A 27 -0.27 -3.85 3.10
N LYS A 28 -0.91 -4.99 2.88
CA LYS A 28 -2.06 -5.41 3.67
C LYS A 28 -1.71 -5.52 5.15
N LYS A 29 -0.58 -6.16 5.45
CA LYS A 29 -0.10 -6.28 6.83
C LYS A 29 0.18 -4.92 7.45
N THR A 30 0.78 -4.02 6.68
CA THR A 30 1.05 -2.66 7.13
C THR A 30 -0.24 -1.93 7.48
N PHE A 31 -1.24 -2.02 6.63
CA PHE A 31 -2.54 -1.39 6.90
C PHE A 31 -3.21 -1.98 8.13
N GLN A 32 -3.12 -3.28 8.31
CA GLN A 32 -3.66 -3.95 9.50
C GLN A 32 -2.92 -3.51 10.76
N SER A 33 -1.61 -3.35 10.69
CA SER A 33 -0.79 -2.87 11.79
C SER A 33 -1.17 -1.45 12.19
N ILE A 34 -1.40 -0.58 11.21
CA ILE A 34 -1.83 0.79 11.44
C ILE A 34 -3.22 0.79 12.08
N SER A 35 -4.11 -0.04 11.59
CA SER A 35 -5.46 -0.19 12.12
C SER A 35 -5.48 -0.63 13.58
N ALA A 36 -4.47 -1.39 14.00
CA ALA A 36 -4.32 -1.85 15.38
C ALA A 36 -3.69 -0.81 16.31
N ASP A 37 -3.07 0.24 15.75
CA ASP A 37 -2.42 1.30 16.51
C ASP A 37 -3.26 2.59 16.43
N PRO A 38 -3.91 3.00 17.54
CA PRO A 38 -4.77 4.18 17.51
C PRO A 38 -4.06 5.46 17.08
N ALA A 39 -2.80 5.64 17.46
CA ALA A 39 -2.04 6.84 17.10
C ALA A 39 -1.78 6.88 15.60
N LYS A 40 -1.41 5.76 15.01
CA LYS A 40 -1.16 5.68 13.57
C LYS A 40 -2.46 5.78 12.77
N THR A 41 -3.53 5.17 13.27
CA THR A 41 -4.85 5.29 12.65
C THR A 41 -5.27 6.74 12.58
N LYS A 42 -5.04 7.50 13.65
CA LYS A 42 -5.38 8.92 13.68
C LYS A 42 -4.61 9.70 12.61
N LYS A 43 -3.33 9.41 12.46
CA LYS A 43 -2.51 10.06 11.42
C LYS A 43 -2.98 9.71 10.01
N TYR A 44 -3.33 8.46 9.79
CA TYR A 44 -3.89 8.04 8.52
C TYR A 44 -5.20 8.78 8.23
N CYS A 45 -6.07 8.90 9.22
CA CYS A 45 -7.34 9.59 9.06
C CYS A 45 -7.14 11.08 8.77
N GLU A 46 -6.15 11.71 9.39
CA GLU A 46 -5.77 13.09 9.07
C GLU A 46 -5.33 13.22 7.61
N MET A 47 -4.51 12.27 7.15
CA MET A 47 -4.05 12.27 5.76
C MET A 47 -5.22 12.12 4.79
N ALA A 48 -6.13 11.18 5.08
CA ALA A 48 -7.30 10.94 4.25
C ALA A 48 -8.17 12.18 4.17
N LYS A 49 -8.35 12.88 5.29
CA LYS A 49 -9.13 14.10 5.34
C LYS A 49 -8.47 15.23 4.54
N VAL A 50 -7.15 15.36 4.65
CA VAL A 50 -6.40 16.34 3.87
C VAL A 50 -6.57 16.09 2.38
N MET A 51 -6.50 14.84 1.96
CA MET A 51 -6.69 14.49 0.56
C MET A 51 -8.12 14.75 0.08
N GLU A 52 -9.10 14.44 0.92
CA GLU A 52 -10.51 14.70 0.62
C GLU A 52 -10.79 16.20 0.49
N ASP A 53 -10.28 16.98 1.43
CA ASP A 53 -10.48 18.44 1.43
C ASP A 53 -9.79 19.12 0.25
N ALA A 54 -8.65 18.59 -0.18
CA ALA A 54 -7.91 19.12 -1.30
C ALA A 54 -8.59 18.81 -2.64
N GLY A 55 -9.26 17.67 -2.72
CA GLY A 55 -9.88 17.22 -3.96
C GLY A 55 -8.86 17.09 -5.07
N ASP A 56 -9.18 17.66 -6.24
CA ASP A 56 -8.29 17.64 -7.40
C ASP A 56 -7.27 18.78 -7.39
N GLN A 57 -7.34 19.68 -6.40
CA GLN A 57 -6.53 20.89 -6.35
C GLN A 57 -5.56 20.87 -5.18
N ALA A 58 -4.72 19.82 -5.11
CA ALA A 58 -3.69 19.76 -4.11
C ALA A 58 -2.58 20.77 -4.45
N ASP A 59 -2.36 21.75 -3.57
CA ASP A 59 -1.27 22.69 -3.71
C ASP A 59 0.00 22.12 -3.05
N GLU A 60 1.11 22.84 -3.18
CA GLU A 60 2.39 22.41 -2.63
C GLU A 60 2.33 22.21 -1.12
N ALA A 61 1.62 23.05 -0.41
CA ALA A 61 1.48 22.95 1.04
C ALA A 61 0.72 21.67 1.43
N THR A 62 -0.33 21.35 0.68
CA THR A 62 -1.12 20.14 0.89
C THR A 62 -0.29 18.90 0.62
N GLU A 63 0.44 18.89 -0.49
CA GLU A 63 1.32 17.78 -0.83
C GLU A 63 2.41 17.57 0.23
N ALA A 64 3.01 18.65 0.71
CA ALA A 64 4.02 18.58 1.75
C ALA A 64 3.44 18.00 3.04
N LYS A 65 2.22 18.36 3.39
CA LYS A 65 1.55 17.82 4.57
C LYS A 65 1.28 16.33 4.42
N ILE A 66 0.80 15.91 3.25
CA ILE A 66 0.57 14.50 2.96
C ILE A 66 1.88 13.71 3.07
N GLN A 67 2.96 14.21 2.49
CA GLN A 67 4.26 13.56 2.57
C GLN A 67 4.76 13.44 4.01
N THR A 68 4.55 14.48 4.80
CA THR A 68 4.94 14.45 6.23
C THR A 68 4.16 13.37 6.98
N LEU A 69 2.86 13.27 6.74
CA LEU A 69 2.02 12.26 7.37
C LEU A 69 2.41 10.86 6.96
N ILE A 70 2.75 10.67 5.68
CA ILE A 70 3.23 9.38 5.18
C ILE A 70 4.52 8.98 5.90
N LYS A 71 5.46 9.91 6.07
CA LYS A 71 6.70 9.67 6.79
C LYS A 71 6.47 9.37 8.26
N ASP A 72 5.53 10.06 8.88
CA ASP A 72 5.17 9.84 10.28
C ASP A 72 4.57 8.44 10.48
N LEU A 73 3.86 7.92 9.49
CA LEU A 73 3.31 6.58 9.54
C LEU A 73 4.39 5.50 9.39
N GLY A 74 5.55 5.86 8.87
CA GLY A 74 6.70 5.00 8.82
C GLY A 74 7.06 4.52 7.41
N PRO A 75 8.29 3.97 7.24
CA PRO A 75 8.76 3.53 5.93
C PRO A 75 7.94 2.37 5.34
N ASP A 76 7.37 1.54 6.19
CA ASP A 76 6.51 0.45 5.74
C ASP A 76 5.24 0.98 5.08
N PHE A 77 4.66 2.03 5.65
CA PHE A 77 3.48 2.66 5.07
C PHE A 77 3.83 3.36 3.76
N GLU A 78 4.96 4.05 3.71
CA GLU A 78 5.42 4.71 2.49
C GLU A 78 5.58 3.70 1.35
N SER A 79 6.20 2.57 1.64
CA SER A 79 6.35 1.49 0.67
C SER A 79 4.99 0.93 0.23
N ALA A 80 4.09 0.71 1.18
CA ALA A 80 2.74 0.22 0.89
C ALA A 80 1.96 1.21 0.02
N TRP A 81 2.08 2.49 0.31
CA TRP A 81 1.42 3.54 -0.45
C TRP A 81 1.91 3.56 -1.89
N ASN A 82 3.22 3.45 -2.08
CA ASN A 82 3.83 3.42 -3.41
C ASN A 82 3.41 2.17 -4.19
N THR A 83 3.26 1.05 -3.51
CA THR A 83 2.79 -0.19 -4.13
C THR A 83 1.42 0.02 -4.79
N GLY A 84 0.53 0.74 -4.14
CA GLY A 84 -0.80 1.01 -4.69
C GLY A 84 -0.75 1.76 -6.02
N GLY A 85 0.21 2.66 -6.17
CA GLY A 85 0.37 3.40 -7.41
C GLY A 85 0.92 2.58 -8.57
N GLU A 86 1.54 1.44 -8.27
CA GLU A 86 2.13 0.56 -9.28
C GLU A 86 1.18 -0.56 -9.73
N LEU A 87 0.08 -0.76 -9.03
CA LEU A 87 -0.87 -1.84 -9.35
C LEU A 87 -1.80 -1.44 -10.49
N ASP A 88 -2.11 -2.43 -11.32
CA ASP A 88 -3.13 -2.28 -12.36
C ASP A 88 -4.50 -2.29 -11.68
N GLU A 89 -5.30 -1.27 -11.92
CA GLU A 89 -6.62 -1.09 -11.30
C GLU A 89 -7.55 -2.28 -11.51
N ASN A 90 -7.37 -3.01 -12.58
CA ASN A 90 -8.23 -4.14 -12.92
C ASN A 90 -7.69 -5.48 -12.41
N SER A 91 -6.54 -5.48 -11.75
CA SER A 91 -5.93 -6.72 -11.27
C SER A 91 -6.57 -7.20 -9.96
N GLU A 92 -6.42 -8.49 -9.69
CA GLU A 92 -6.84 -9.06 -8.41
C GLU A 92 -6.05 -8.45 -7.26
N ASP A 93 -4.77 -8.16 -7.49
CA ASP A 93 -3.90 -7.54 -6.49
C ASP A 93 -4.42 -6.16 -6.08
N ALA A 94 -4.90 -5.38 -7.05
CA ALA A 94 -5.48 -4.07 -6.76
C ALA A 94 -6.75 -4.20 -5.91
N LYS A 95 -7.56 -5.22 -6.16
CA LYS A 95 -8.75 -5.47 -5.36
C LYS A 95 -8.42 -5.80 -3.92
N VAL A 96 -7.42 -6.64 -3.70
CA VAL A 96 -6.95 -7.00 -2.36
C VAL A 96 -6.39 -5.76 -1.64
N TYR A 97 -5.58 -4.99 -2.34
CA TYR A 97 -5.00 -3.76 -1.82
C TYR A 97 -6.08 -2.76 -1.41
N ASN A 98 -7.02 -2.50 -2.29
CA ASN A 98 -8.11 -1.55 -2.05
C ASN A 98 -9.01 -2.00 -0.90
N ALA A 99 -9.29 -3.30 -0.80
CA ALA A 99 -10.09 -3.83 0.29
C ALA A 99 -9.42 -3.59 1.64
N ALA A 100 -8.10 -3.80 1.71
CA ALA A 100 -7.34 -3.57 2.94
C ALA A 100 -7.32 -2.08 3.29
N LEU A 101 -7.19 -1.23 2.29
CA LEU A 101 -7.20 0.22 2.49
C LEU A 101 -8.58 0.70 2.96
N ASP A 102 -9.64 0.14 2.41
CA ASP A 102 -11.02 0.45 2.81
C ASP A 102 -11.27 0.08 4.28
N GLU A 103 -10.76 -1.06 4.72
CA GLU A 103 -10.87 -1.47 6.12
C GLU A 103 -10.20 -0.46 7.04
N LEU A 104 -9.03 0.03 6.65
CA LEU A 104 -8.33 1.07 7.41
C LEU A 104 -9.13 2.37 7.39
N SER A 105 -9.66 2.76 6.26
CA SER A 105 -10.46 3.98 6.11
C SER A 105 -11.73 3.94 6.96
N ASN A 106 -12.31 2.76 7.14
CA ASN A 106 -13.51 2.61 7.97
C ASN A 106 -13.24 2.92 9.45
N LYS A 107 -11.98 2.89 9.87
CA LYS A 107 -11.62 3.28 11.23
C LYS A 107 -11.68 4.78 11.45
N CYS A 108 -11.83 5.55 10.39
CA CYS A 108 -11.85 7.01 10.46
C CYS A 108 -13.22 7.59 10.81
N THR A 109 -14.24 6.78 10.90
CA THR A 109 -15.60 7.25 11.22
C THR A 109 -15.88 7.28 12.70
#